data_05432810c4316a0412b9e0a65d41afa5
#
_entry.id   05432810c4316a0412b9e0a65d41afa5
#
_cell.length_a   1.000
_cell.length_b   1.000
_cell.length_c   1.000
_cell.angle_alpha   90.00
_cell.angle_beta   90.00
_cell.angle_gamma   90.00
#
_symmetry.space_group_name_H-M   'P 1'
#
loop_
_entity.id
_entity.type
_entity.pdbx_description
1 polymer ?
#
loop_
_entity_poly.entity_id
_entity_poly.type
_entity_poly.pdbx_seq_one_letter_code
_entity_poly.pdbx_strand_id
1 'polypeptide(L)'
;MSSAGVELATILSALVGAVVAMRRSRRAQRTITKLDALALRKPINRAPVALLGGLLGALTFDRFGFSLEMVAYGLMIAMCIEQSIIDYATHRLPRGVTFRVAIVGGPLLALAAINHDDNGRIGVMFASFIVTLVLFITLSALSKGGIGGGDVRLAPVLAMFLGWLGASHVYIGLGIGFIIGGVVAAGMLATRRASASTRIAFGPFLCIGAVIAALLI
;
A
#
# COMPACT_ATOMS: atom_id res chain seq x y z
N MET A 1 -23.05 1.63 -20.08
CA MET A 1 -22.64 3.06 -20.08
C MET A 1 -22.19 3.41 -21.49
N SER A 2 -22.48 4.63 -21.98
CA SER A 2 -21.91 5.10 -23.26
C SER A 2 -20.39 5.29 -23.12
N SER A 3 -19.64 5.24 -24.22
CA SER A 3 -18.18 5.50 -24.23
C SER A 3 -17.83 6.82 -23.53
N ALA A 4 -18.57 7.88 -23.82
CA ALA A 4 -18.43 9.19 -23.16
C ALA A 4 -18.66 9.13 -21.63
N GLY A 5 -19.57 8.26 -21.17
CA GLY A 5 -19.82 8.07 -19.74
C GLY A 5 -18.65 7.37 -19.03
N VAL A 6 -18.00 6.41 -19.69
CA VAL A 6 -16.81 5.72 -19.15
C VAL A 6 -15.64 6.70 -19.08
N GLU A 7 -15.39 7.48 -20.13
CA GLU A 7 -14.32 8.47 -20.15
C GLU A 7 -14.49 9.53 -19.06
N LEU A 8 -15.70 10.05 -18.88
CA LEU A 8 -15.99 11.01 -17.81
C LEU A 8 -15.73 10.41 -16.42
N ALA A 9 -16.17 9.18 -16.19
CA ALA A 9 -15.96 8.49 -14.92
C ALA A 9 -14.46 8.24 -14.63
N THR A 10 -13.70 7.88 -15.67
CA THR A 10 -12.23 7.72 -15.55
C THR A 10 -11.55 9.06 -15.20
N ILE A 11 -11.94 10.14 -15.84
CA ILE A 11 -11.41 11.48 -15.54
C ILE A 11 -11.76 11.89 -14.10
N LEU A 12 -13.01 11.68 -13.68
CA LEU A 12 -13.45 12.00 -12.31
C LEU A 12 -12.68 11.18 -11.27
N SER A 13 -12.48 9.88 -11.50
CA SER A 13 -11.71 9.02 -10.59
C SER A 13 -10.23 9.42 -10.54
N ALA A 14 -9.65 9.85 -11.66
CA ALA A 14 -8.31 10.40 -11.70
C ALA A 14 -8.21 11.71 -10.88
N LEU A 15 -9.17 12.62 -11.01
CA LEU A 15 -9.21 13.86 -10.23
C LEU A 15 -9.36 13.58 -8.72
N VAL A 16 -10.25 12.67 -8.36
CA VAL A 16 -10.43 12.24 -6.95
C VAL A 16 -9.14 11.63 -6.42
N GLY A 17 -8.51 10.73 -7.17
CA GLY A 17 -7.22 10.11 -6.82
C GLY A 17 -6.12 11.15 -6.59
N ALA A 18 -6.00 12.14 -7.47
CA ALA A 18 -5.04 13.24 -7.33
C ALA A 18 -5.30 14.07 -6.05
N VAL A 19 -6.55 14.43 -5.79
CA VAL A 19 -6.93 15.20 -4.60
C VAL A 19 -6.68 14.41 -3.32
N VAL A 20 -7.03 13.11 -3.31
CA VAL A 20 -6.77 12.23 -2.16
C VAL A 20 -5.26 12.12 -1.91
N ALA A 21 -4.46 11.88 -2.94
CA ALA A 21 -3.00 11.78 -2.83
C ALA A 21 -2.37 13.09 -2.30
N MET A 22 -2.83 14.25 -2.77
CA MET A 22 -2.41 15.55 -2.24
C MET A 22 -2.77 15.72 -0.76
N ARG A 23 -3.98 15.34 -0.35
CA ARG A 23 -4.39 15.40 1.06
C ARG A 23 -3.56 14.45 1.92
N ARG A 24 -3.27 13.24 1.42
CA ARG A 24 -2.43 12.26 2.11
C ARG A 24 -0.98 12.73 2.24
N SER A 25 -0.41 13.35 1.21
CA SER A 25 0.93 13.93 1.30
C SER A 25 1.02 15.07 2.34
N ARG A 26 -0.03 15.91 2.46
CA ARG A 26 -0.12 16.92 3.53
C ARG A 26 -0.17 16.30 4.93
N ARG A 27 -0.93 15.20 5.09
CA ARG A 27 -0.97 14.46 6.36
C ARG A 27 0.38 13.83 6.66
N ALA A 28 1.00 13.17 5.68
CA ALA A 28 2.33 12.60 5.80
C ALA A 28 3.34 13.66 6.27
N GLN A 29 3.36 14.82 5.62
CA GLN A 29 4.24 15.93 6.01
C GLN A 29 4.03 16.37 7.47
N ARG A 30 2.78 16.54 7.92
CA ARG A 30 2.48 16.87 9.30
C ARG A 30 2.92 15.78 10.29
N THR A 31 2.76 14.50 9.89
CA THR A 31 3.17 13.37 10.71
C THR A 31 4.69 13.29 10.83
N ILE A 32 5.41 13.51 9.72
CA ILE A 32 6.88 13.54 9.69
C ILE A 32 7.39 14.67 10.60
N THR A 33 6.83 15.87 10.50
CA THR A 33 7.21 17.00 11.37
C THR A 33 7.00 16.72 12.86
N LYS A 34 5.96 15.91 13.21
CA LYS A 34 5.73 15.49 14.59
C LYS A 34 6.68 14.40 15.07
N LEU A 35 7.10 13.50 14.17
CA LEU A 35 7.97 12.37 14.49
C LEU A 35 9.45 12.76 14.51
N ASP A 36 9.83 13.63 13.60
CA ASP A 36 11.18 14.13 13.47
C ASP A 36 11.18 15.48 12.72
N ALA A 37 11.34 16.57 13.47
CA ALA A 37 11.35 17.93 12.91
C ALA A 37 12.52 18.17 11.95
N LEU A 38 13.60 17.38 12.03
CA LEU A 38 14.79 17.48 11.20
C LEU A 38 14.73 16.65 9.91
N ALA A 39 13.84 15.66 9.85
CA ALA A 39 13.74 14.72 8.72
C ALA A 39 13.27 15.40 7.42
N LEU A 40 12.51 16.48 7.52
CA LEU A 40 12.06 17.26 6.35
C LEU A 40 12.68 18.65 6.33
N ARG A 41 13.84 18.75 5.70
CA ARG A 41 14.45 20.06 5.38
C ARG A 41 13.73 20.80 4.24
N LYS A 42 12.94 20.11 3.40
CA LYS A 42 12.19 20.68 2.28
C LYS A 42 10.76 20.16 2.26
N PRO A 43 9.77 21.00 1.88
CA PRO A 43 8.39 20.54 1.71
C PRO A 43 8.31 19.49 0.61
N ILE A 44 7.42 18.50 0.79
CA ILE A 44 7.15 17.47 -0.21
C ILE A 44 6.60 18.14 -1.47
N ASN A 45 7.22 17.90 -2.62
CA ASN A 45 6.65 18.32 -3.90
C ASN A 45 5.35 17.52 -4.14
N ARG A 46 4.23 18.22 -4.24
CA ARG A 46 2.90 17.62 -4.32
C ARG A 46 2.49 17.28 -5.75
N ALA A 47 3.13 17.88 -6.75
CA ALA A 47 2.77 17.67 -8.15
C ALA A 47 2.97 16.19 -8.57
N PRO A 48 4.15 15.56 -8.38
CA PRO A 48 4.33 14.16 -8.73
C PRO A 48 3.43 13.23 -7.91
N VAL A 49 3.14 13.55 -6.65
CA VAL A 49 2.24 12.76 -5.80
C VAL A 49 0.79 12.85 -6.31
N ALA A 50 0.37 14.04 -6.78
CA ALA A 50 -0.96 14.23 -7.37
C ALA A 50 -1.08 13.47 -8.71
N LEU A 51 -0.07 13.55 -9.57
CA LEU A 51 -0.04 12.81 -10.84
C LEU A 51 -0.11 11.30 -10.61
N LEU A 52 0.70 10.77 -9.69
CA LEU A 52 0.67 9.36 -9.32
C LEU A 52 -0.72 8.98 -8.78
N GLY A 53 -1.27 9.76 -7.87
CA GLY A 53 -2.59 9.51 -7.29
C GLY A 53 -3.72 9.57 -8.33
N GLY A 54 -3.61 10.46 -9.31
CA GLY A 54 -4.53 10.53 -10.44
C GLY A 54 -4.47 9.30 -11.33
N LEU A 55 -3.26 8.89 -11.71
CA LEU A 55 -3.04 7.67 -12.48
C LEU A 55 -3.61 6.43 -11.76
N LEU A 56 -3.26 6.27 -10.48
CA LEU A 56 -3.74 5.14 -9.69
C LEU A 56 -5.26 5.18 -9.48
N GLY A 57 -5.86 6.36 -9.36
CA GLY A 57 -7.31 6.53 -9.30
C GLY A 57 -8.00 6.08 -10.59
N ALA A 58 -7.44 6.46 -11.76
CA ALA A 58 -7.94 6.03 -13.06
C ALA A 58 -7.84 4.51 -13.22
N LEU A 59 -6.68 3.92 -12.91
CA LEU A 59 -6.47 2.46 -12.97
C LEU A 59 -7.40 1.70 -12.01
N THR A 60 -7.66 2.26 -10.82
CA THR A 60 -8.59 1.65 -9.87
C THR A 60 -10.02 1.63 -10.42
N PHE A 61 -10.43 2.72 -11.07
CA PHE A 61 -11.73 2.76 -11.73
C PHE A 61 -11.81 1.82 -12.93
N ASP A 62 -10.77 1.77 -13.75
CA ASP A 62 -10.69 0.87 -14.90
C ASP A 62 -10.82 -0.61 -14.47
N ARG A 63 -10.16 -0.97 -13.37
CA ARG A 63 -10.17 -2.34 -12.83
C ARG A 63 -11.49 -2.74 -12.16
N PHE A 64 -12.10 -1.84 -11.38
CA PHE A 64 -13.21 -2.18 -10.48
C PHE A 64 -14.54 -1.47 -10.82
N GLY A 65 -14.53 -0.49 -11.72
CA GLY A 65 -15.70 0.33 -11.99
C GLY A 65 -16.19 1.10 -10.75
N PHE A 66 -17.47 1.48 -10.73
CA PHE A 66 -18.11 2.03 -9.53
C PHE A 66 -18.60 0.89 -8.63
N SER A 67 -17.79 0.53 -7.65
CA SER A 67 -18.06 -0.60 -6.78
C SER A 67 -17.49 -0.38 -5.36
N LEU A 68 -17.82 -1.28 -4.42
CA LEU A 68 -17.26 -1.27 -3.08
C LEU A 68 -15.75 -1.54 -3.11
N GLU A 69 -15.32 -2.38 -4.04
CA GLU A 69 -13.92 -2.72 -4.29
C GLU A 69 -13.13 -1.47 -4.68
N MET A 70 -13.66 -0.64 -5.58
CA MET A 70 -13.03 0.63 -5.95
C MET A 70 -12.75 1.49 -4.72
N VAL A 71 -13.71 1.60 -3.81
CA VAL A 71 -13.54 2.38 -2.57
C VAL A 71 -12.49 1.73 -1.67
N ALA A 72 -12.55 0.41 -1.49
CA ALA A 72 -11.62 -0.33 -0.65
C ALA A 72 -10.18 -0.24 -1.17
N TYR A 73 -9.95 -0.50 -2.46
CA TYR A 73 -8.61 -0.39 -3.06
C TYR A 73 -8.13 1.05 -3.16
N GLY A 74 -9.01 2.01 -3.37
CA GLY A 74 -8.70 3.44 -3.27
C GLY A 74 -8.18 3.83 -1.88
N LEU A 75 -8.78 3.28 -0.80
CA LEU A 75 -8.29 3.44 0.58
C LEU A 75 -6.92 2.78 0.78
N MET A 76 -6.71 1.57 0.25
CA MET A 76 -5.42 0.87 0.31
C MET A 76 -4.33 1.69 -0.40
N ILE A 77 -4.58 2.16 -1.61
CA ILE A 77 -3.64 2.98 -2.39
C ILE A 77 -3.31 4.29 -1.66
N ALA A 78 -4.32 4.96 -1.12
CA ALA A 78 -4.13 6.17 -0.33
C ALA A 78 -3.27 5.93 0.92
N MET A 79 -3.44 4.77 1.58
CA MET A 79 -2.56 4.33 2.67
C MET A 79 -1.14 4.09 2.16
N CYS A 80 -0.97 3.38 1.05
CA CYS A 80 0.34 3.09 0.47
C CYS A 80 1.12 4.37 0.16
N ILE A 81 0.47 5.38 -0.43
CA ILE A 81 1.08 6.68 -0.68
C ILE A 81 1.52 7.36 0.62
N GLU A 82 0.62 7.44 1.62
CA GLU A 82 0.91 8.09 2.91
C GLU A 82 2.04 7.38 3.66
N GLN A 83 1.97 6.04 3.76
CA GLN A 83 2.97 5.24 4.46
C GLN A 83 4.33 5.25 3.78
N SER A 84 4.38 5.17 2.44
CA SER A 84 5.64 5.24 1.69
C SER A 84 6.37 6.57 1.90
N ILE A 85 5.64 7.68 1.91
CA ILE A 85 6.22 9.01 2.15
C ILE A 85 6.78 9.11 3.58
N ILE A 86 6.04 8.62 4.58
CA ILE A 86 6.46 8.71 5.99
C ILE A 86 7.64 7.77 6.23
N ASP A 87 7.57 6.53 5.73
CA ASP A 87 8.62 5.54 5.93
C ASP A 87 9.93 5.93 5.26
N TYR A 88 9.87 6.47 4.04
CA TYR A 88 11.05 7.00 3.36
C TYR A 88 11.75 8.10 4.14
N ALA A 89 10.99 8.96 4.83
CA ALA A 89 11.54 10.09 5.56
C ALA A 89 11.98 9.76 7.00
N THR A 90 11.27 8.83 7.67
CA THR A 90 11.44 8.61 9.11
C THR A 90 11.76 7.18 9.51
N HIS A 91 11.73 6.22 8.56
CA HIS A 91 11.84 4.78 8.82
C HIS A 91 10.84 4.31 9.90
N ARG A 92 9.65 4.94 9.91
CA ARG A 92 8.56 4.63 10.86
C ARG A 92 7.23 4.56 10.13
N LEU A 93 6.46 3.52 10.42
CA LEU A 93 5.11 3.31 9.87
C LEU A 93 4.06 3.55 10.95
N PRO A 94 3.26 4.63 10.86
CA PRO A 94 2.23 4.94 11.85
C PRO A 94 1.13 3.86 11.87
N ARG A 95 0.96 3.22 13.04
CA ARG A 95 -0.04 2.15 13.24
C ARG A 95 -1.47 2.59 12.88
N GLY A 96 -1.83 3.81 13.27
CA GLY A 96 -3.21 4.30 13.12
C GLY A 96 -3.67 4.46 11.69
N VAL A 97 -2.77 4.58 10.70
CA VAL A 97 -3.13 4.62 9.28
C VAL A 97 -3.46 3.21 8.80
N THR A 98 -2.59 2.26 9.06
CA THR A 98 -2.75 0.84 8.67
C THR A 98 -4.02 0.24 9.26
N PHE A 99 -4.23 0.40 10.57
CA PHE A 99 -5.42 -0.16 11.24
C PHE A 99 -6.74 0.46 10.75
N ARG A 100 -6.78 1.77 10.52
CA ARG A 100 -8.00 2.41 10.00
C ARG A 100 -8.38 1.89 8.63
N VAL A 101 -7.40 1.66 7.77
CA VAL A 101 -7.67 1.11 6.42
C VAL A 101 -8.08 -0.35 6.51
N ALA A 102 -7.50 -1.14 7.40
CA ALA A 102 -7.94 -2.52 7.62
C ALA A 102 -9.38 -2.59 8.15
N ILE A 103 -9.73 -1.76 9.16
CA ILE A 103 -11.06 -1.74 9.79
C ILE A 103 -12.16 -1.25 8.84
N VAL A 104 -11.84 -0.36 7.90
CA VAL A 104 -12.83 0.14 6.93
C VAL A 104 -12.82 -0.70 5.66
N GLY A 105 -11.64 -0.99 5.10
CA GLY A 105 -11.50 -1.69 3.84
C GLY A 105 -11.86 -3.17 3.93
N GLY A 106 -11.53 -3.83 5.04
CA GLY A 106 -11.89 -5.24 5.25
C GLY A 106 -13.41 -5.49 5.18
N PRO A 107 -14.23 -4.80 5.98
CA PRO A 107 -15.69 -4.91 5.87
C PRO A 107 -16.26 -4.51 4.50
N LEU A 108 -15.69 -3.51 3.82
CA LEU A 108 -16.11 -3.17 2.45
C LEU A 108 -15.89 -4.33 1.49
N LEU A 109 -14.72 -4.98 1.56
CA LEU A 109 -14.41 -6.15 0.72
C LEU A 109 -15.25 -7.36 1.12
N ALA A 110 -15.51 -7.58 2.41
CA ALA A 110 -16.41 -8.66 2.85
C ALA A 110 -17.83 -8.44 2.32
N LEU A 111 -18.34 -7.21 2.38
CA LEU A 111 -19.65 -6.86 1.83
C LEU A 111 -19.67 -7.03 0.30
N ALA A 112 -18.60 -6.66 -0.40
CA ALA A 112 -18.46 -6.89 -1.83
C ALA A 112 -18.51 -8.39 -2.17
N ALA A 113 -17.82 -9.24 -1.41
CA ALA A 113 -17.85 -10.69 -1.60
C ALA A 113 -19.26 -11.28 -1.40
N ILE A 114 -20.00 -10.80 -0.39
CA ILE A 114 -21.39 -11.18 -0.16
C ILE A 114 -22.27 -10.74 -1.35
N ASN A 115 -22.11 -9.52 -1.85
CA ASN A 115 -22.88 -9.02 -2.99
C ASN A 115 -22.61 -9.78 -4.30
N HIS A 116 -21.45 -10.44 -4.41
CA HIS A 116 -21.07 -11.28 -5.54
C HIS A 116 -21.39 -12.76 -5.33
N ASP A 117 -22.06 -13.12 -4.22
CA ASP A 117 -22.32 -14.51 -3.81
C ASP A 117 -21.05 -15.39 -3.72
N ASP A 118 -19.88 -14.75 -3.50
CA ASP A 118 -18.58 -15.42 -3.41
C ASP A 118 -17.97 -15.30 -2.00
N ASN A 119 -18.64 -15.91 -1.05
CA ASN A 119 -18.22 -15.91 0.34
C ASN A 119 -16.85 -16.59 0.57
N GLY A 120 -16.37 -17.39 -0.38
CA GLY A 120 -15.05 -18.01 -0.36
C GLY A 120 -13.92 -16.99 -0.31
N ARG A 121 -14.09 -15.83 -0.95
CA ARG A 121 -13.12 -14.72 -0.92
C ARG A 121 -12.86 -14.20 0.49
N ILE A 122 -13.88 -14.19 1.35
CA ILE A 122 -13.74 -13.75 2.75
C ILE A 122 -12.75 -14.68 3.48
N GLY A 123 -12.88 -16.00 3.25
CA GLY A 123 -11.95 -16.98 3.82
C GLY A 123 -10.51 -16.77 3.35
N VAL A 124 -10.30 -16.59 2.03
CA VAL A 124 -8.98 -16.35 1.46
C VAL A 124 -8.39 -15.04 1.97
N MET A 125 -9.19 -13.98 2.07
CA MET A 125 -8.78 -12.68 2.61
C MET A 125 -8.26 -12.79 4.05
N PHE A 126 -9.00 -13.43 4.94
CA PHE A 126 -8.60 -13.63 6.34
C PHE A 126 -7.42 -14.61 6.47
N ALA A 127 -7.42 -15.71 5.73
CA ALA A 127 -6.29 -16.64 5.70
C ALA A 127 -5.01 -15.95 5.26
N SER A 128 -5.06 -15.13 4.20
CA SER A 128 -3.93 -14.34 3.72
C SER A 128 -3.41 -13.37 4.78
N PHE A 129 -4.31 -12.70 5.50
CA PHE A 129 -3.93 -11.83 6.63
C PHE A 129 -3.18 -12.61 7.71
N ILE A 130 -3.76 -13.72 8.18
CA ILE A 130 -3.19 -14.51 9.29
C ILE A 130 -1.86 -15.15 8.88
N VAL A 131 -1.80 -15.80 7.71
CA VAL A 131 -0.57 -16.46 7.22
C VAL A 131 0.56 -15.42 7.07
N THR A 132 0.26 -14.26 6.48
CA THR A 132 1.26 -13.20 6.32
C THR A 132 1.67 -12.61 7.67
N LEU A 133 0.75 -12.44 8.61
CA LEU A 133 1.06 -11.97 9.96
C LEU A 133 2.03 -12.94 10.67
N VAL A 134 1.72 -14.23 10.67
CA VAL A 134 2.56 -15.27 11.27
C VAL A 134 3.93 -15.29 10.59
N LEU A 135 3.96 -15.26 9.26
CA LEU A 135 5.21 -15.22 8.49
C LEU A 135 6.08 -14.01 8.88
N PHE A 136 5.53 -12.80 8.90
CA PHE A 136 6.31 -11.59 9.22
C PHE A 136 6.72 -11.51 10.69
N ILE A 137 5.92 -12.02 11.62
CA ILE A 137 6.32 -12.18 13.03
C ILE A 137 7.51 -13.15 13.12
N THR A 138 7.43 -14.30 12.46
CA THR A 138 8.49 -15.31 12.46
C THR A 138 9.78 -14.76 11.83
N LEU A 139 9.68 -14.13 10.67
CA LEU A 139 10.81 -13.49 10.00
C LEU A 139 11.45 -12.40 10.86
N SER A 140 10.64 -11.58 11.53
CA SER A 140 11.13 -10.53 12.45
C SER A 140 11.86 -11.11 13.64
N ALA A 141 11.34 -12.22 14.20
CA ALA A 141 11.99 -12.92 15.31
C ALA A 141 13.33 -13.56 14.88
N LEU A 142 13.35 -14.24 13.74
CA LEU A 142 14.54 -14.89 13.20
C LEU A 142 15.63 -13.89 12.77
N SER A 143 15.24 -12.75 12.21
CA SER A 143 16.16 -11.70 11.78
C SER A 143 16.71 -10.83 12.92
N LYS A 144 16.38 -11.16 14.18
CA LYS A 144 16.78 -10.39 15.38
C LYS A 144 16.49 -8.89 15.25
N GLY A 145 15.33 -8.55 14.65
CA GLY A 145 14.90 -7.17 14.45
C GLY A 145 15.35 -6.55 13.14
N GLY A 146 15.83 -7.34 12.18
CA GLY A 146 16.14 -6.87 10.81
C GLY A 146 14.89 -6.42 10.05
N ILE A 147 13.71 -7.00 10.36
CA ILE A 147 12.43 -6.55 9.81
C ILE A 147 11.79 -5.56 10.77
N GLY A 148 11.41 -4.39 10.25
CA GLY A 148 10.77 -3.34 11.02
C GLY A 148 9.40 -3.76 11.57
N GLY A 149 9.11 -3.44 12.84
CA GLY A 149 7.79 -3.71 13.44
C GLY A 149 6.62 -2.98 12.72
N GLY A 150 6.92 -2.04 11.85
CA GLY A 150 5.98 -1.41 10.93
C GLY A 150 5.58 -2.35 9.80
N ASP A 151 6.54 -3.01 9.18
CA ASP A 151 6.33 -3.96 8.08
C ASP A 151 5.54 -5.18 8.52
N VAL A 152 5.81 -5.66 9.76
CA VAL A 152 5.05 -6.76 10.40
C VAL A 152 3.54 -6.46 10.50
N ARG A 153 3.14 -5.19 10.52
CA ARG A 153 1.73 -4.78 10.56
C ARG A 153 1.20 -4.41 9.19
N LEU A 154 2.03 -3.82 8.34
CA LEU A 154 1.64 -3.37 7.01
C LEU A 154 1.41 -4.56 6.08
N ALA A 155 2.33 -5.52 6.03
CA ALA A 155 2.26 -6.65 5.10
C ALA A 155 0.99 -7.50 5.25
N PRO A 156 0.51 -7.87 6.46
CA PRO A 156 -0.75 -8.61 6.62
C PRO A 156 -1.96 -7.83 6.11
N VAL A 157 -1.99 -6.51 6.30
CA VAL A 157 -3.10 -5.68 5.80
C VAL A 157 -3.08 -5.64 4.28
N LEU A 158 -1.92 -5.48 3.65
CA LEU A 158 -1.80 -5.58 2.20
C LEU A 158 -2.21 -6.97 1.69
N ALA A 159 -1.77 -8.03 2.38
CA ALA A 159 -2.15 -9.41 2.04
C ALA A 159 -3.66 -9.67 2.19
N MET A 160 -4.34 -9.03 3.14
CA MET A 160 -5.79 -9.08 3.26
C MET A 160 -6.48 -8.55 2.01
N PHE A 161 -6.07 -7.38 1.51
CA PHE A 161 -6.62 -6.81 0.28
C PHE A 161 -6.31 -7.70 -0.94
N LEU A 162 -5.05 -8.13 -1.08
CA LEU A 162 -4.63 -8.99 -2.19
C LEU A 162 -5.32 -10.36 -2.14
N GLY A 163 -5.53 -10.92 -0.95
CA GLY A 163 -6.21 -12.19 -0.73
C GLY A 163 -7.66 -12.17 -1.19
N TRP A 164 -8.32 -11.01 -1.19
CA TRP A 164 -9.66 -10.87 -1.77
C TRP A 164 -9.66 -11.09 -3.29
N LEU A 165 -8.59 -10.71 -3.99
CA LEU A 165 -8.40 -11.00 -5.42
C LEU A 165 -7.96 -12.45 -5.67
N GLY A 166 -7.37 -13.09 -4.66
CA GLY A 166 -6.91 -14.46 -4.69
C GLY A 166 -5.52 -14.62 -4.07
N ALA A 167 -5.20 -15.85 -3.64
CA ALA A 167 -3.92 -16.15 -3.00
C ALA A 167 -2.72 -15.85 -3.90
N SER A 168 -2.83 -16.03 -5.22
CA SER A 168 -1.78 -15.71 -6.19
C SER A 168 -1.35 -14.24 -6.13
N HIS A 169 -2.31 -13.32 -5.99
CA HIS A 169 -2.03 -11.89 -5.87
C HIS A 169 -1.19 -11.56 -4.63
N VAL A 170 -1.39 -12.32 -3.53
CA VAL A 170 -0.58 -12.16 -2.31
C VAL A 170 0.88 -12.51 -2.57
N TYR A 171 1.13 -13.70 -3.16
CA TYR A 171 2.49 -14.15 -3.45
C TYR A 171 3.19 -13.22 -4.44
N ILE A 172 2.50 -12.82 -5.50
CA ILE A 172 3.05 -11.94 -6.52
C ILE A 172 3.30 -10.55 -5.94
N GLY A 173 2.33 -9.97 -5.24
CA GLY A 173 2.45 -8.62 -4.70
C GLY A 173 3.56 -8.49 -3.64
N LEU A 174 3.57 -9.38 -2.66
CA LEU A 174 4.65 -9.40 -1.66
C LEU A 174 5.98 -9.78 -2.31
N GLY A 175 6.01 -10.75 -3.23
CA GLY A 175 7.20 -11.16 -3.96
C GLY A 175 7.83 -10.02 -4.75
N ILE A 176 7.04 -9.25 -5.52
CA ILE A 176 7.50 -8.04 -6.23
C ILE A 176 8.10 -7.04 -5.22
N GLY A 177 7.42 -6.79 -4.10
CA GLY A 177 7.92 -5.91 -3.05
C GLY A 177 9.28 -6.36 -2.51
N PHE A 178 9.45 -7.65 -2.23
CA PHE A 178 10.72 -8.23 -1.79
C PHE A 178 11.81 -8.16 -2.86
N ILE A 179 11.50 -8.44 -4.12
CA ILE A 179 12.46 -8.36 -5.22
C ILE A 179 12.95 -6.93 -5.39
N ILE A 180 12.04 -5.95 -5.50
CA ILE A 180 12.41 -4.54 -5.68
C ILE A 180 13.23 -4.06 -4.48
N GLY A 181 12.76 -4.31 -3.25
CA GLY A 181 13.47 -3.94 -2.03
C GLY A 181 14.84 -4.60 -1.92
N GLY A 182 14.95 -5.87 -2.27
CA GLY A 182 16.20 -6.62 -2.29
C GLY A 182 17.21 -6.08 -3.32
N VAL A 183 16.74 -5.78 -4.54
CA VAL A 183 17.59 -5.18 -5.59
C VAL A 183 18.11 -3.81 -5.16
N VAL A 184 17.25 -2.96 -4.58
CA VAL A 184 17.67 -1.65 -4.07
C VAL A 184 18.67 -1.81 -2.92
N ALA A 185 18.40 -2.70 -1.97
CA ALA A 185 19.31 -2.98 -0.86
C ALA A 185 20.68 -3.47 -1.33
N ALA A 186 20.71 -4.41 -2.27
CA ALA A 186 21.94 -4.94 -2.87
C ALA A 186 22.71 -3.83 -3.62
N GLY A 187 22.01 -2.99 -4.38
CA GLY A 187 22.61 -1.85 -5.09
C GLY A 187 23.23 -0.81 -4.14
N MET A 188 22.55 -0.50 -3.03
CA MET A 188 23.10 0.40 -2.00
C MET A 188 24.34 -0.19 -1.32
N LEU A 189 24.34 -1.50 -1.08
CA LEU A 189 25.49 -2.20 -0.49
C LEU A 189 26.67 -2.23 -1.47
N ALA A 190 26.43 -2.60 -2.73
CA ALA A 190 27.46 -2.66 -3.77
C ALA A 190 28.11 -1.29 -4.03
N THR A 191 27.36 -0.21 -3.95
CA THR A 191 27.86 1.16 -4.12
C THR A 191 28.43 1.76 -2.84
N ARG A 192 28.55 0.97 -1.76
CA ARG A 192 29.02 1.41 -0.44
C ARG A 192 28.25 2.60 0.16
N ARG A 193 27.03 2.86 -0.33
CA ARG A 193 26.14 3.91 0.20
C ARG A 193 25.39 3.46 1.46
N ALA A 194 25.40 2.17 1.74
CA ALA A 194 24.85 1.57 2.94
C ALA A 194 25.79 0.48 3.46
N SER A 195 25.72 0.18 4.75
CA SER A 195 26.37 -0.97 5.38
C SER A 195 25.30 -2.03 5.67
N ALA A 196 25.71 -3.24 6.00
CA ALA A 196 24.81 -4.33 6.39
C ALA A 196 23.93 -3.99 7.61
N SER A 197 24.30 -2.97 8.39
CA SER A 197 23.55 -2.47 9.54
C SER A 197 22.62 -1.29 9.19
N THR A 198 22.65 -0.79 7.95
CA THR A 198 21.80 0.33 7.54
C THR A 198 20.35 -0.12 7.42
N ARG A 199 19.45 0.54 8.15
CA ARG A 199 18.02 0.28 8.05
C ARG A 199 17.49 0.89 6.74
N ILE A 200 16.90 0.05 5.89
CA ILE A 200 16.24 0.47 4.65
C ILE A 200 14.74 0.55 4.93
N ALA A 201 14.09 1.63 4.47
CA ALA A 201 12.64 1.76 4.50
C ALA A 201 12.04 0.71 3.56
N PHE A 202 11.50 -0.37 4.10
CA PHE A 202 10.98 -1.49 3.32
C PHE A 202 9.49 -1.32 2.94
N GLY A 203 8.76 -0.55 3.73
CA GLY A 203 7.34 -0.25 3.52
C GLY A 203 6.98 0.22 2.10
N PRO A 204 7.72 1.16 1.48
CA PRO A 204 7.46 1.61 0.12
C PRO A 204 7.48 0.48 -0.91
N PHE A 205 8.40 -0.48 -0.79
CA PHE A 205 8.52 -1.60 -1.73
C PHE A 205 7.36 -2.58 -1.60
N LEU A 206 6.92 -2.87 -0.37
CA LEU A 206 5.72 -3.67 -0.13
C LEU A 206 4.47 -2.99 -0.72
N CYS A 207 4.34 -1.68 -0.54
CA CYS A 207 3.25 -0.89 -1.11
C CYS A 207 3.25 -0.92 -2.64
N ILE A 208 4.41 -0.76 -3.28
CA ILE A 208 4.55 -0.83 -4.75
C ILE A 208 4.13 -2.21 -5.24
N GLY A 209 4.65 -3.28 -4.65
CA GLY A 209 4.30 -4.64 -5.04
C GLY A 209 2.80 -4.94 -4.89
N ALA A 210 2.20 -4.49 -3.78
CA ALA A 210 0.77 -4.67 -3.55
C ALA A 210 -0.10 -3.89 -4.56
N VAL A 211 0.28 -2.65 -4.90
CA VAL A 211 -0.45 -1.84 -5.90
C VAL A 211 -0.33 -2.45 -7.29
N ILE A 212 0.86 -2.92 -7.69
CA ILE A 212 1.07 -3.61 -8.96
C ILE A 212 0.19 -4.86 -9.04
N ALA A 213 0.22 -5.72 -8.01
CA ALA A 213 -0.58 -6.94 -7.99
C ALA A 213 -2.09 -6.66 -8.00
N ALA A 214 -2.53 -5.60 -7.33
CA ALA A 214 -3.95 -5.25 -7.25
C ALA A 214 -4.51 -4.64 -8.54
N LEU A 215 -3.71 -3.91 -9.32
CA LEU A 215 -4.21 -3.13 -10.46
C LEU A 215 -3.78 -3.68 -11.83
N LEU A 216 -2.68 -4.43 -11.91
CA LEU A 216 -2.09 -4.83 -13.18
C LEU A 216 -2.07 -6.35 -13.41
N ILE A 217 -2.45 -7.13 -12.42
CA ILE A 217 -2.51 -8.60 -12.48
C ILE A 217 -3.92 -9.09 -12.13
#